data_602810d35a0e6240ebcf2d408dc53dc1
#
_entry.id   602810d35a0e6240ebcf2d408dc53dc1
#
_cell.length_a   1.000
_cell.length_b   1.000
_cell.length_c   1.000
_cell.angle_alpha   90.00
_cell.angle_beta   90.00
_cell.angle_gamma   90.00
#
_symmetry.space_group_name_H-M   'P 1'
#
loop_
_entity.id
_entity.type
_entity.pdbx_description
1 polymer ?
#
loop_
_entity_poly.entity_id
_entity_poly.type
_entity_poly.pdbx_seq_one_letter_code
_entity_poly.pdbx_strand_id
1 'polypeptide(L)'
;VSDPSPTAGVQVRLVRPEEHDAVGALTAEAYRADGLLEVDDAFEVELRDAARRAREAVLLVATAPRAGGHPAEEVVGTLTLAPYATSYAEIAEPGELELRMLAVAPGARGRGVAARLVTAALREAVARRARGVVLSTLAEMATARRLYDRLGFVAAPGRDWGHEGVRLQALTWTPPVAPGVLVEAATWLPTSTRDVDGWRVGLSGGFTRRANSALPLGTPADLGATLGRVEAVYAAAGQPAVVRVCSGAPEGLATALADRGYAERAVTDVLVRDLAALPPAHVPVPSDVRVAVADAPDATWLTGWLGVKAAGGAVDPGTAREVVTGSPALYLTATDADGSTLGVLRAALADGWTGLSCLMVAPAARRRGLGRLLTRAGLRAAAERGATRAFLQVEVANAGAADLYAREGFRPAERYAYWER
;
A
#
# COMPACT_ATOMS: atom_id res chain seq x y z
N VAL A 1 -27.53 14.95 -7.16
CA VAL A 1 -27.29 13.62 -6.60
C VAL A 1 -26.18 13.05 -7.44
N SER A 2 -24.91 13.16 -6.95
CA SER A 2 -23.75 12.60 -7.63
C SER A 2 -23.76 11.10 -7.39
N ASP A 3 -23.73 10.33 -8.46
CA ASP A 3 -23.61 8.87 -8.45
C ASP A 3 -22.39 8.47 -7.59
N PRO A 4 -22.53 7.59 -6.60
CA PRO A 4 -21.41 7.19 -5.76
C PRO A 4 -20.35 6.54 -6.65
N SER A 5 -19.08 6.90 -6.47
CA SER A 5 -17.96 6.29 -7.18
C SER A 5 -18.16 4.77 -7.26
N PRO A 6 -18.06 4.14 -8.43
CA PRO A 6 -18.41 2.72 -8.63
C PRO A 6 -17.62 1.74 -7.73
N THR A 7 -16.61 2.22 -7.01
CA THR A 7 -15.81 1.46 -6.05
C THR A 7 -16.09 1.81 -4.59
N ALA A 8 -17.07 2.68 -4.30
CA ALA A 8 -17.42 3.02 -2.92
C ALA A 8 -17.96 1.78 -2.20
N GLY A 9 -17.30 1.39 -1.09
CA GLY A 9 -17.72 0.28 -0.24
C GLY A 9 -17.12 -1.09 -0.56
N VAL A 10 -16.34 -1.27 -1.63
CA VAL A 10 -15.64 -2.56 -1.85
C VAL A 10 -14.42 -2.65 -0.93
N GLN A 11 -14.34 -3.72 -0.14
CA GLN A 11 -13.19 -4.06 0.70
C GLN A 11 -12.54 -5.36 0.22
N VAL A 12 -11.20 -5.49 0.39
CA VAL A 12 -10.48 -6.74 0.10
C VAL A 12 -9.82 -7.23 1.38
N ARG A 13 -10.02 -8.49 1.69
CA ARG A 13 -9.48 -9.16 2.89
C ARG A 13 -9.31 -10.66 2.65
N LEU A 14 -8.71 -11.34 3.61
CA LEU A 14 -8.72 -12.81 3.63
C LEU A 14 -10.16 -13.34 3.73
N VAL A 15 -10.41 -14.47 3.09
CA VAL A 15 -11.66 -15.21 3.21
C VAL A 15 -11.90 -15.64 4.65
N ARG A 16 -13.16 -15.72 5.06
CA ARG A 16 -13.59 -16.32 6.32
C ARG A 16 -14.11 -17.74 6.07
N PRO A 17 -14.02 -18.65 7.05
CA PRO A 17 -14.50 -20.02 6.88
C PRO A 17 -15.95 -20.13 6.41
N GLU A 18 -16.83 -19.29 6.94
CA GLU A 18 -18.25 -19.24 6.58
C GLU A 18 -18.55 -18.76 5.16
N GLU A 19 -17.55 -18.23 4.47
CA GLU A 19 -17.66 -17.71 3.10
C GLU A 19 -17.22 -18.71 2.03
N HIS A 20 -16.64 -19.85 2.41
CA HIS A 20 -16.04 -20.80 1.46
C HIS A 20 -17.03 -21.25 0.37
N ASP A 21 -18.25 -21.60 0.75
CA ASP A 21 -19.28 -22.05 -0.21
C ASP A 21 -19.67 -20.94 -1.20
N ALA A 22 -19.84 -19.70 -0.69
CA ALA A 22 -20.15 -18.54 -1.52
C ALA A 22 -19.01 -18.19 -2.48
N VAL A 23 -17.76 -18.28 -2.01
CA VAL A 23 -16.56 -18.06 -2.83
C VAL A 23 -16.43 -19.12 -3.90
N GLY A 24 -16.63 -20.40 -3.58
CA GLY A 24 -16.60 -21.50 -4.53
C GLY A 24 -17.67 -21.34 -5.64
N ALA A 25 -18.91 -21.03 -5.22
CA ALA A 25 -20.00 -20.78 -6.15
C ALA A 25 -19.71 -19.59 -7.08
N LEU A 26 -19.28 -18.45 -6.54
CA LEU A 26 -18.90 -17.25 -7.30
C LEU A 26 -17.80 -17.56 -8.32
N THR A 27 -16.77 -18.32 -7.90
CA THR A 27 -15.64 -18.66 -8.80
C THR A 27 -16.14 -19.46 -10.00
N ALA A 28 -16.91 -20.52 -9.77
CA ALA A 28 -17.46 -21.37 -10.85
C ALA A 28 -18.42 -20.58 -11.75
N GLU A 29 -19.30 -19.75 -11.17
CA GLU A 29 -20.23 -18.91 -11.94
C GLU A 29 -19.49 -17.90 -12.83
N ALA A 30 -18.48 -17.22 -12.31
CA ALA A 30 -17.69 -16.24 -13.07
C ALA A 30 -16.96 -16.89 -14.25
N TYR A 31 -16.35 -18.08 -14.05
CA TYR A 31 -15.67 -18.83 -15.09
C TYR A 31 -16.65 -19.32 -16.16
N ARG A 32 -17.82 -19.79 -15.76
CA ARG A 32 -18.88 -20.20 -16.70
C ARG A 32 -19.41 -19.01 -17.51
N ALA A 33 -19.59 -17.86 -16.87
CA ALA A 33 -20.02 -16.63 -17.54
C ALA A 33 -18.99 -16.08 -18.53
N ASP A 34 -17.72 -16.43 -18.36
CA ASP A 34 -16.63 -16.07 -19.28
C ASP A 34 -16.39 -17.16 -20.37
N GLY A 35 -17.16 -18.24 -20.37
CA GLY A 35 -16.99 -19.35 -21.33
C GLY A 35 -15.73 -20.18 -21.11
N LEU A 36 -15.20 -20.18 -19.88
CA LEU A 36 -13.98 -20.89 -19.48
C LEU A 36 -14.27 -22.27 -18.85
N LEU A 37 -15.53 -22.65 -18.72
CA LEU A 37 -15.99 -23.97 -18.26
C LEU A 37 -16.97 -24.55 -19.26
N GLU A 38 -16.76 -25.79 -19.60
CA GLU A 38 -17.75 -26.62 -20.34
C GLU A 38 -18.77 -27.20 -19.35
N VAL A 39 -19.82 -27.82 -19.89
CA VAL A 39 -20.79 -28.56 -19.07
C VAL A 39 -20.09 -29.82 -18.55
N ASP A 40 -20.21 -30.06 -17.23
CA ASP A 40 -19.59 -31.18 -16.53
C ASP A 40 -18.03 -31.17 -16.52
N ASP A 41 -17.43 -29.97 -16.58
CA ASP A 41 -15.99 -29.78 -16.51
C ASP A 41 -15.46 -30.19 -15.10
N ALA A 42 -14.51 -31.13 -15.10
CA ALA A 42 -13.88 -31.57 -13.83
C ALA A 42 -13.19 -30.45 -13.06
N PHE A 43 -12.72 -29.41 -13.75
CA PHE A 43 -12.11 -28.23 -13.15
C PHE A 43 -13.09 -27.44 -12.27
N GLU A 44 -14.40 -27.54 -12.52
CA GLU A 44 -15.40 -26.90 -11.66
C GLU A 44 -15.33 -27.36 -10.21
N VAL A 45 -15.02 -28.63 -9.97
CA VAL A 45 -14.85 -29.18 -8.61
C VAL A 45 -13.73 -28.44 -7.87
N GLU A 46 -12.62 -28.19 -8.54
CA GLU A 46 -11.49 -27.45 -7.99
C GLU A 46 -11.85 -25.98 -7.73
N LEU A 47 -12.56 -25.32 -8.65
CA LEU A 47 -13.02 -23.95 -8.49
C LEU A 47 -13.98 -23.78 -7.30
N ARG A 48 -14.77 -24.81 -7.01
CA ARG A 48 -15.72 -24.81 -5.89
C ARG A 48 -15.07 -25.09 -4.55
N ASP A 49 -13.91 -25.77 -4.49
CA ASP A 49 -13.24 -26.10 -3.22
C ASP A 49 -12.44 -24.93 -2.66
N ALA A 50 -13.16 -23.87 -2.27
CA ALA A 50 -12.53 -22.71 -1.64
C ALA A 50 -11.93 -23.02 -0.27
N ALA A 51 -12.46 -24.03 0.43
CA ALA A 51 -11.91 -24.44 1.73
C ALA A 51 -10.50 -25.05 1.59
N ARG A 52 -10.24 -25.86 0.56
CA ARG A 52 -8.91 -26.36 0.27
C ARG A 52 -7.98 -25.25 -0.19
N ARG A 53 -8.45 -24.35 -1.09
CA ARG A 53 -7.67 -23.17 -1.51
C ARG A 53 -7.22 -22.31 -0.32
N ALA A 54 -8.11 -22.09 0.67
CA ALA A 54 -7.79 -21.30 1.85
C ALA A 54 -6.75 -21.96 2.78
N ARG A 55 -6.65 -23.31 2.76
CA ARG A 55 -5.64 -24.04 3.54
C ARG A 55 -4.27 -24.05 2.86
N GLU A 56 -4.22 -24.14 1.55
CA GLU A 56 -2.98 -24.33 0.78
C GLU A 56 -2.41 -23.04 0.19
N ALA A 57 -3.23 -21.97 0.12
CA ALA A 57 -2.89 -20.70 -0.50
C ALA A 57 -3.48 -19.51 0.26
N VAL A 58 -3.10 -18.30 -0.16
CA VAL A 58 -3.77 -17.08 0.29
C VAL A 58 -5.02 -16.87 -0.54
N LEU A 59 -6.19 -17.00 0.07
CA LEU A 59 -7.46 -16.77 -0.59
C LEU A 59 -8.02 -15.40 -0.18
N LEU A 60 -8.03 -14.48 -1.14
CA LEU A 60 -8.55 -13.12 -0.97
C LEU A 60 -9.99 -13.03 -1.48
N VAL A 61 -10.81 -12.27 -0.79
CA VAL A 61 -12.17 -11.91 -1.20
C VAL A 61 -12.33 -10.41 -1.28
N ALA A 62 -13.09 -9.97 -2.27
CA ALA A 62 -13.63 -8.62 -2.34
C ALA A 62 -15.07 -8.66 -1.87
N THR A 63 -15.43 -7.83 -0.89
CA THR A 63 -16.77 -7.69 -0.37
C THR A 63 -17.35 -6.32 -0.67
N ALA A 64 -18.66 -6.24 -0.85
CA ALA A 64 -19.40 -4.99 -1.03
C ALA A 64 -20.67 -4.99 -0.15
N PRO A 65 -21.17 -3.81 0.24
CA PRO A 65 -22.46 -3.70 0.90
C PRO A 65 -23.55 -4.32 0.01
N ARG A 66 -24.42 -5.12 0.61
CA ARG A 66 -25.55 -5.72 -0.08
C ARG A 66 -26.55 -4.64 -0.51
N ALA A 67 -27.13 -4.80 -1.69
CA ALA A 67 -28.18 -3.91 -2.17
C ALA A 67 -29.38 -3.88 -1.19
N GLY A 68 -30.06 -2.74 -1.06
CA GLY A 68 -31.23 -2.60 -0.18
C GLY A 68 -30.94 -2.19 1.27
N GLY A 69 -29.72 -1.71 1.58
CA GLY A 69 -29.39 -1.18 2.94
C GLY A 69 -29.23 -2.28 4.02
N HIS A 70 -29.06 -3.53 3.62
CA HIS A 70 -28.81 -4.63 4.55
C HIS A 70 -27.39 -4.49 5.15
N PRO A 71 -27.20 -4.66 6.47
CA PRO A 71 -25.90 -4.49 7.13
C PRO A 71 -24.86 -5.56 6.73
N ALA A 72 -25.28 -6.65 6.08
CA ALA A 72 -24.39 -7.72 5.66
C ALA A 72 -23.66 -7.37 4.36
N GLU A 73 -22.37 -7.69 4.32
CA GLU A 73 -21.55 -7.66 3.10
C GLU A 73 -21.82 -8.91 2.25
N GLU A 74 -21.64 -8.78 0.93
CA GLU A 74 -21.62 -9.93 0.01
C GLU A 74 -20.25 -10.05 -0.66
N VAL A 75 -19.83 -11.28 -0.95
CA VAL A 75 -18.62 -11.56 -1.71
C VAL A 75 -18.91 -11.26 -3.18
N VAL A 76 -18.15 -10.33 -3.76
CA VAL A 76 -18.30 -9.87 -5.15
C VAL A 76 -17.11 -10.22 -6.02
N GLY A 77 -16.07 -10.81 -5.47
CA GLY A 77 -14.90 -11.29 -6.19
C GLY A 77 -13.95 -12.06 -5.30
N THR A 78 -13.07 -12.84 -5.92
CA THR A 78 -12.07 -13.65 -5.25
C THR A 78 -10.79 -13.77 -6.07
N LEU A 79 -9.68 -14.10 -5.41
CA LEU A 79 -8.38 -14.36 -6.00
C LEU A 79 -7.60 -15.32 -5.12
N THR A 80 -6.95 -16.30 -5.74
CA THR A 80 -6.03 -17.21 -5.07
C THR A 80 -4.59 -16.79 -5.35
N LEU A 81 -3.74 -16.71 -4.33
CA LEU A 81 -2.31 -16.45 -4.45
C LEU A 81 -1.57 -17.67 -3.87
N ALA A 82 -1.12 -18.55 -4.74
CA ALA A 82 -0.57 -19.85 -4.43
C ALA A 82 0.96 -19.79 -4.24
N PRO A 83 1.51 -20.25 -3.11
CA PRO A 83 2.95 -20.44 -2.94
C PRO A 83 3.50 -21.50 -3.90
N TYR A 84 4.77 -21.34 -4.29
CA TYR A 84 5.52 -22.39 -4.99
C TYR A 84 5.39 -23.76 -4.29
N ALA A 85 5.31 -24.82 -5.08
CA ALA A 85 5.18 -26.21 -4.64
C ALA A 85 3.88 -26.55 -3.87
N THR A 86 2.84 -25.71 -3.95
CA THR A 86 1.48 -26.10 -3.57
C THR A 86 0.72 -26.68 -4.75
N SER A 87 -0.39 -27.39 -4.51
CA SER A 87 -1.20 -28.00 -5.58
C SER A 87 -1.84 -26.97 -6.52
N TYR A 88 -1.90 -25.72 -6.11
CA TYR A 88 -2.47 -24.59 -6.89
C TYR A 88 -1.41 -23.80 -7.69
N ALA A 89 -0.12 -24.12 -7.55
CA ALA A 89 0.95 -23.48 -8.32
C ALA A 89 1.37 -24.38 -9.49
N GLU A 90 1.19 -23.90 -10.70
CA GLU A 90 1.54 -24.65 -11.94
C GLU A 90 2.88 -24.21 -12.51
N ILE A 91 3.13 -22.90 -12.53
CA ILE A 91 4.31 -22.32 -13.16
C ILE A 91 5.16 -21.47 -12.24
N ALA A 92 4.79 -21.32 -10.96
CA ALA A 92 5.61 -20.60 -10.00
C ALA A 92 6.96 -21.28 -9.80
N GLU A 93 8.02 -20.51 -9.60
CA GLU A 93 9.36 -20.95 -9.26
C GLU A 93 9.67 -20.70 -7.77
N PRO A 94 10.74 -21.29 -7.22
CA PRO A 94 11.13 -21.05 -5.81
C PRO A 94 11.19 -19.54 -5.47
N GLY A 95 10.47 -19.17 -4.41
CA GLY A 95 10.36 -17.79 -3.94
C GLY A 95 9.29 -16.96 -4.66
N GLU A 96 8.58 -17.51 -5.63
CA GLU A 96 7.44 -16.85 -6.28
C GLU A 96 6.11 -17.28 -5.67
N LEU A 97 5.10 -16.47 -5.96
CA LEU A 97 3.69 -16.80 -5.74
C LEU A 97 2.97 -16.78 -7.09
N GLU A 98 2.00 -17.67 -7.26
CA GLU A 98 1.19 -17.72 -8.48
C GLU A 98 -0.21 -17.15 -8.23
N LEU A 99 -0.61 -16.19 -9.05
CA LEU A 99 -1.95 -15.62 -9.03
C LEU A 99 -2.87 -16.51 -9.86
N ARG A 100 -3.88 -17.08 -9.21
CA ARG A 100 -4.82 -18.02 -9.80
C ARG A 100 -6.26 -17.64 -9.49
N MET A 101 -7.17 -18.13 -10.30
CA MET A 101 -8.61 -18.10 -10.04
C MET A 101 -9.13 -16.71 -9.68
N LEU A 102 -8.67 -15.66 -10.39
CA LEU A 102 -9.25 -14.32 -10.28
C LEU A 102 -10.66 -14.35 -10.86
N ALA A 103 -11.64 -14.13 -10.02
CA ALA A 103 -13.04 -14.12 -10.40
C ALA A 103 -13.76 -12.90 -9.84
N VAL A 104 -14.65 -12.30 -10.64
CA VAL A 104 -15.51 -11.19 -10.24
C VAL A 104 -16.94 -11.51 -10.68
N ALA A 105 -17.87 -11.40 -9.72
CA ALA A 105 -19.30 -11.60 -9.98
C ALA A 105 -19.75 -10.74 -11.18
N PRO A 106 -20.52 -11.27 -12.14
CA PRO A 106 -20.93 -10.55 -13.35
C PRO A 106 -21.51 -9.16 -13.05
N GLY A 107 -22.38 -9.03 -12.04
CA GLY A 107 -22.99 -7.76 -11.60
C GLY A 107 -22.05 -6.77 -10.93
N ALA A 108 -20.81 -7.17 -10.57
CA ALA A 108 -19.80 -6.32 -9.98
C ALA A 108 -18.66 -5.91 -10.94
N ARG A 109 -18.73 -6.39 -12.20
CA ARG A 109 -17.73 -6.04 -13.24
C ARG A 109 -17.78 -4.56 -13.58
N GLY A 110 -16.68 -4.04 -14.13
CA GLY A 110 -16.55 -2.61 -14.46
C GLY A 110 -16.34 -1.69 -13.25
N ARG A 111 -16.47 -2.20 -12.02
CA ARG A 111 -16.36 -1.45 -10.77
C ARG A 111 -14.95 -1.48 -10.13
N GLY A 112 -13.94 -1.97 -10.86
CA GLY A 112 -12.54 -2.01 -10.38
C GLY A 112 -12.24 -3.10 -9.34
N VAL A 113 -13.13 -4.07 -9.12
CA VAL A 113 -12.96 -5.16 -8.14
C VAL A 113 -11.71 -5.98 -8.42
N ALA A 114 -11.49 -6.41 -9.68
CA ALA A 114 -10.31 -7.17 -10.08
C ALA A 114 -9.01 -6.40 -9.79
N ALA A 115 -8.96 -5.10 -10.09
CA ALA A 115 -7.78 -4.28 -9.83
C ALA A 115 -7.45 -4.22 -8.33
N ARG A 116 -8.45 -4.14 -7.46
CA ARG A 116 -8.26 -4.15 -5.99
C ARG A 116 -7.77 -5.49 -5.50
N LEU A 117 -8.34 -6.60 -6.00
CA LEU A 117 -7.90 -7.95 -5.65
C LEU A 117 -6.44 -8.18 -6.04
N VAL A 118 -6.06 -7.86 -7.28
CA VAL A 118 -4.67 -8.01 -7.74
C VAL A 118 -3.73 -7.10 -6.96
N THR A 119 -4.11 -5.83 -6.71
CA THR A 119 -3.29 -4.92 -5.87
C THR A 119 -3.09 -5.47 -4.46
N ALA A 120 -4.13 -6.04 -3.84
CA ALA A 120 -4.03 -6.68 -2.53
C ALA A 120 -3.11 -7.91 -2.57
N ALA A 121 -3.19 -8.73 -3.63
CA ALA A 121 -2.30 -9.87 -3.83
C ALA A 121 -0.83 -9.45 -3.96
N LEU A 122 -0.54 -8.36 -4.70
CA LEU A 122 0.83 -7.82 -4.82
C LEU A 122 1.34 -7.28 -3.48
N ARG A 123 0.49 -6.63 -2.67
CA ARG A 123 0.83 -6.19 -1.30
C ARG A 123 1.10 -7.38 -0.39
N GLU A 124 0.36 -8.46 -0.54
CA GLU A 124 0.57 -9.70 0.21
C GLU A 124 1.87 -10.39 -0.22
N ALA A 125 2.18 -10.41 -1.51
CA ALA A 125 3.45 -10.93 -2.01
C ALA A 125 4.65 -10.17 -1.43
N VAL A 126 4.59 -8.84 -1.39
CA VAL A 126 5.62 -7.99 -0.76
C VAL A 126 5.73 -8.29 0.75
N ALA A 127 4.60 -8.43 1.45
CA ALA A 127 4.57 -8.75 2.87
C ALA A 127 5.25 -10.10 3.19
N ARG A 128 5.11 -11.06 2.29
CA ARG A 128 5.74 -12.39 2.36
C ARG A 128 7.17 -12.42 1.83
N ARG A 129 7.71 -11.26 1.39
CA ARG A 129 9.04 -11.16 0.77
C ARG A 129 9.20 -12.06 -0.44
N ALA A 130 8.12 -12.27 -1.20
CA ALA A 130 8.17 -13.05 -2.42
C ALA A 130 9.09 -12.36 -3.45
N ARG A 131 9.87 -13.17 -4.19
CA ARG A 131 10.73 -12.71 -5.29
C ARG A 131 9.89 -12.09 -6.41
N GLY A 132 8.70 -12.61 -6.64
CA GLY A 132 7.80 -12.15 -7.68
C GLY A 132 6.43 -12.83 -7.61
N VAL A 133 5.57 -12.39 -8.50
CA VAL A 133 4.26 -13.01 -8.75
C VAL A 133 4.18 -13.39 -10.22
N VAL A 134 3.79 -14.61 -10.50
CA VAL A 134 3.53 -15.10 -11.86
C VAL A 134 2.05 -15.38 -12.03
N LEU A 135 1.56 -15.30 -13.23
CA LEU A 135 0.22 -15.74 -13.62
C LEU A 135 0.20 -16.25 -15.06
N SER A 136 -0.80 -17.07 -15.35
CA SER A 136 -1.12 -17.51 -16.71
C SER A 136 -2.43 -16.89 -17.17
N THR A 137 -2.52 -16.52 -18.47
CA THR A 137 -3.72 -15.92 -19.07
C THR A 137 -3.85 -16.34 -20.52
N LEU A 138 -5.07 -16.35 -21.04
CA LEU A 138 -5.33 -16.58 -22.46
C LEU A 138 -5.03 -15.30 -23.26
N ALA A 139 -4.60 -15.47 -24.51
CA ALA A 139 -4.33 -14.36 -25.42
C ALA A 139 -5.57 -13.48 -25.66
N GLU A 140 -6.75 -14.11 -25.71
CA GLU A 140 -8.05 -13.50 -25.95
C GLU A 140 -8.55 -12.64 -24.77
N MET A 141 -8.02 -12.84 -23.55
CA MET A 141 -8.42 -12.12 -22.36
C MET A 141 -7.87 -10.68 -22.32
N ALA A 142 -8.14 -9.90 -23.37
CA ALA A 142 -7.58 -8.55 -23.55
C ALA A 142 -7.88 -7.59 -22.39
N THR A 143 -9.01 -7.73 -21.71
CA THR A 143 -9.37 -6.89 -20.56
C THR A 143 -8.53 -7.23 -19.33
N ALA A 144 -8.27 -8.51 -19.05
CA ALA A 144 -7.40 -8.96 -17.98
C ALA A 144 -5.95 -8.53 -18.25
N ARG A 145 -5.47 -8.71 -19.49
CA ARG A 145 -4.11 -8.29 -19.88
C ARG A 145 -3.89 -6.79 -19.66
N ARG A 146 -4.81 -5.92 -20.10
CA ARG A 146 -4.74 -4.48 -19.85
C ARG A 146 -4.71 -4.15 -18.34
N LEU A 147 -5.38 -4.95 -17.51
CA LEU A 147 -5.29 -4.81 -16.06
C LEU A 147 -3.89 -5.15 -15.55
N TYR A 148 -3.35 -6.28 -15.95
CA TYR A 148 -2.02 -6.74 -15.52
C TYR A 148 -0.92 -5.79 -15.99
N ASP A 149 -0.96 -5.31 -17.24
CA ASP A 149 0.00 -4.33 -17.78
C ASP A 149 0.01 -3.04 -16.93
N ARG A 150 -1.18 -2.52 -16.60
CA ARG A 150 -1.28 -1.31 -15.72
C ARG A 150 -0.71 -1.55 -14.33
N LEU A 151 -0.81 -2.76 -13.81
CA LEU A 151 -0.27 -3.12 -12.50
C LEU A 151 1.22 -3.50 -12.56
N GLY A 152 1.81 -3.55 -13.76
CA GLY A 152 3.23 -3.72 -13.98
C GLY A 152 3.67 -5.15 -14.18
N PHE A 153 2.77 -6.04 -14.52
CA PHE A 153 3.16 -7.34 -15.05
C PHE A 153 3.77 -7.17 -16.43
N VAL A 154 4.75 -8.02 -16.73
CA VAL A 154 5.42 -8.09 -18.02
C VAL A 154 5.32 -9.50 -18.60
N ALA A 155 5.27 -9.61 -19.92
CA ALA A 155 5.22 -10.91 -20.58
C ALA A 155 6.50 -11.71 -20.33
N ALA A 156 6.33 -13.01 -20.07
CA ALA A 156 7.41 -13.97 -19.85
C ALA A 156 7.27 -15.16 -20.83
N PRO A 157 7.49 -14.94 -22.13
CA PRO A 157 7.17 -15.95 -23.17
C PRO A 157 7.98 -17.25 -23.04
N GLY A 158 9.13 -17.21 -22.37
CA GLY A 158 9.89 -18.44 -22.04
C GLY A 158 9.21 -19.34 -21.00
N ARG A 159 8.13 -18.87 -20.37
CA ARG A 159 7.32 -19.59 -19.39
C ARG A 159 5.89 -19.86 -19.89
N ASP A 160 5.61 -19.53 -21.16
CA ASP A 160 4.33 -19.92 -21.81
C ASP A 160 4.21 -21.44 -21.83
N TRP A 161 3.03 -21.93 -21.58
CA TRP A 161 2.75 -23.36 -21.51
C TRP A 161 1.41 -23.69 -22.14
N GLY A 162 1.05 -24.96 -22.19
CA GLY A 162 -0.24 -25.38 -22.74
C GLY A 162 -0.72 -26.66 -22.10
N HIS A 163 -2.02 -26.80 -22.04
CA HIS A 163 -2.72 -27.97 -21.55
C HIS A 163 -3.92 -28.22 -22.44
N GLU A 164 -4.12 -29.49 -22.89
CA GLU A 164 -5.28 -29.93 -23.69
C GLU A 164 -5.60 -29.07 -24.94
N GLY A 165 -4.54 -28.54 -25.60
CA GLY A 165 -4.70 -27.72 -26.82
C GLY A 165 -4.91 -26.22 -26.54
N VAL A 166 -5.01 -25.81 -25.27
CA VAL A 166 -5.09 -24.40 -24.87
C VAL A 166 -3.70 -23.87 -24.62
N ARG A 167 -3.34 -22.75 -25.25
CA ARG A 167 -2.07 -22.05 -25.00
C ARG A 167 -2.24 -20.92 -24.00
N LEU A 168 -1.48 -20.98 -22.93
CA LEU A 168 -1.46 -20.00 -21.84
C LEU A 168 -0.18 -19.14 -21.91
N GLN A 169 -0.36 -17.83 -21.82
CA GLN A 169 0.73 -16.87 -21.78
C GLN A 169 1.07 -16.53 -20.34
N ALA A 170 2.34 -16.63 -20.01
CA ALA A 170 2.85 -16.27 -18.68
C ALA A 170 3.14 -14.77 -18.58
N LEU A 171 2.71 -14.17 -17.49
CA LEU A 171 3.07 -12.81 -17.09
C LEU A 171 3.72 -12.85 -15.72
N THR A 172 4.77 -12.05 -15.53
CA THR A 172 5.49 -11.95 -14.26
C THR A 172 5.47 -10.52 -13.72
N TRP A 173 5.46 -10.40 -12.43
CA TRP A 173 5.62 -9.15 -11.71
C TRP A 173 6.71 -9.29 -10.65
N THR A 174 7.58 -8.31 -10.56
CA THR A 174 8.63 -8.24 -9.54
C THR A 174 8.40 -7.00 -8.68
N PRO A 175 8.54 -7.09 -7.34
CA PRO A 175 8.48 -5.90 -6.50
C PRO A 175 9.45 -4.83 -6.99
N PRO A 176 9.00 -3.58 -7.16
CA PRO A 176 9.90 -2.50 -7.54
C PRO A 176 10.88 -2.22 -6.39
N VAL A 177 12.03 -1.64 -6.73
CA VAL A 177 13.06 -1.28 -5.76
C VAL A 177 12.51 -0.22 -4.80
N ALA A 178 12.54 -0.53 -3.49
CA ALA A 178 12.20 0.42 -2.44
C ALA A 178 13.29 1.50 -2.29
N PRO A 179 12.98 2.69 -1.74
CA PRO A 179 13.97 3.75 -1.51
C PRO A 179 15.09 3.33 -0.56
N GLY A 180 14.80 2.37 0.30
CA GLY A 180 15.67 1.98 1.40
C GLY A 180 15.47 2.87 2.63
N VAL A 181 15.73 2.27 3.79
CA VAL A 181 15.43 2.85 5.10
C VAL A 181 16.15 4.18 5.37
N LEU A 182 17.34 4.39 4.81
CA LEU A 182 18.10 5.64 5.00
C LEU A 182 17.48 6.79 4.19
N VAL A 183 17.06 6.55 2.96
CA VAL A 183 16.35 7.56 2.13
C VAL A 183 15.01 7.91 2.77
N GLU A 184 14.25 6.90 3.24
CA GLU A 184 13.01 7.14 3.94
C GLU A 184 13.21 8.00 5.21
N ALA A 185 14.22 7.67 6.01
CA ALA A 185 14.55 8.42 7.21
C ALA A 185 15.03 9.86 6.91
N ALA A 186 15.76 10.07 5.80
CA ALA A 186 16.20 11.39 5.38
C ALA A 186 15.04 12.33 5.00
N THR A 187 13.88 11.78 4.63
CA THR A 187 12.68 12.59 4.29
C THR A 187 11.81 12.95 5.49
N TRP A 188 12.08 12.38 6.66
CA TRP A 188 11.30 12.63 7.89
C TRP A 188 12.18 12.50 9.12
N LEU A 189 12.90 13.56 9.43
CA LEU A 189 13.90 13.57 10.51
C LEU A 189 13.22 13.75 11.88
N PRO A 190 13.70 13.05 12.92
CA PRO A 190 13.38 13.37 14.31
C PRO A 190 14.05 14.69 14.75
N THR A 191 13.54 15.31 15.80
CA THR A 191 14.15 16.54 16.38
C THR A 191 15.49 16.26 17.03
N SER A 192 15.68 15.03 17.54
CA SER A 192 16.98 14.55 18.00
C SER A 192 17.15 13.06 17.80
N THR A 193 18.40 12.62 17.76
CA THR A 193 18.75 11.20 17.60
C THR A 193 19.78 10.75 18.61
N ARG A 194 19.76 9.44 18.92
CA ARG A 194 20.84 8.75 19.64
C ARG A 194 21.26 7.53 18.82
N ASP A 195 22.54 7.25 18.80
CA ASP A 195 23.05 5.97 18.30
C ASP A 195 23.09 4.96 19.44
N VAL A 196 22.58 3.77 19.20
CA VAL A 196 22.64 2.64 20.12
C VAL A 196 23.06 1.41 19.34
N ASP A 197 24.30 1.01 19.42
CA ASP A 197 24.88 -0.15 18.72
C ASP A 197 24.64 -0.13 17.20
N GLY A 198 24.76 1.06 16.59
CA GLY A 198 24.48 1.27 15.18
C GLY A 198 22.98 1.40 14.83
N TRP A 199 22.09 1.37 15.83
CA TRP A 199 20.68 1.70 15.63
C TRP A 199 20.44 3.19 15.86
N ARG A 200 19.67 3.82 14.96
CA ARG A 200 19.26 5.20 15.12
C ARG A 200 17.97 5.28 15.95
N VAL A 201 18.05 5.82 17.15
CA VAL A 201 16.89 6.07 18.02
C VAL A 201 16.42 7.50 17.84
N GLY A 202 15.23 7.69 17.26
CA GLY A 202 14.62 9.00 17.04
C GLY A 202 13.79 9.45 18.23
N LEU A 203 13.90 10.73 18.57
CA LEU A 203 13.17 11.38 19.66
C LEU A 203 12.56 12.70 19.15
N SER A 204 11.24 12.88 19.31
CA SER A 204 10.48 14.08 18.91
C SER A 204 9.26 14.29 19.80
N GLY A 205 9.41 14.12 21.11
CA GLY A 205 8.32 14.32 22.07
C GLY A 205 7.09 13.41 21.83
N GLY A 206 7.27 12.22 21.23
CA GLY A 206 6.17 11.32 20.83
C GLY A 206 5.44 11.72 19.55
N PHE A 207 5.82 12.83 18.92
CA PHE A 207 5.16 13.28 17.69
C PHE A 207 5.55 12.43 16.50
N THR A 208 4.61 11.66 15.98
CA THR A 208 4.68 10.65 14.93
C THR A 208 5.62 9.46 15.23
N ARG A 209 5.14 8.22 14.99
CA ARG A 209 5.96 7.00 15.08
C ARG A 209 7.24 7.10 14.28
N ARG A 210 7.18 7.68 13.08
CA ARG A 210 8.30 7.81 12.16
C ARG A 210 9.46 8.64 12.73
N ALA A 211 9.16 9.69 13.51
CA ALA A 211 10.14 10.53 14.16
C ALA A 211 10.46 10.07 15.61
N ASN A 212 9.78 9.03 16.13
CA ASN A 212 9.96 8.50 17.48
C ASN A 212 10.07 6.98 17.44
N SER A 213 10.92 6.45 16.59
CA SER A 213 11.20 5.02 16.57
C SER A 213 12.69 4.73 16.50
N ALA A 214 13.09 3.62 17.12
CA ALA A 214 14.38 3.02 16.89
C ALA A 214 14.38 2.35 15.52
N LEU A 215 15.36 2.70 14.71
CA LEU A 215 15.57 2.22 13.35
C LEU A 215 16.79 1.32 13.35
N PRO A 216 16.62 -0.02 13.24
CA PRO A 216 17.74 -0.95 13.11
C PRO A 216 18.47 -0.71 11.77
N LEU A 217 19.76 -0.35 11.83
CA LEU A 217 20.60 -0.17 10.65
C LEU A 217 21.66 -1.24 10.50
N GLY A 218 21.67 -2.24 11.39
CA GLY A 218 22.59 -3.35 11.37
C GLY A 218 22.21 -4.40 12.41
N THR A 219 22.90 -5.54 12.40
CA THR A 219 22.73 -6.62 13.36
C THR A 219 23.69 -6.41 14.54
N PRO A 220 23.19 -6.15 15.75
CA PRO A 220 24.05 -5.97 16.93
C PRO A 220 24.62 -7.31 17.41
N ALA A 221 25.71 -7.26 18.16
CA ALA A 221 26.34 -8.45 18.74
C ALA A 221 25.43 -9.15 19.77
N ASP A 222 24.65 -8.37 20.52
CA ASP A 222 23.65 -8.86 21.50
C ASP A 222 22.36 -8.05 21.33
N LEU A 223 21.38 -8.69 20.71
CA LEU A 223 20.08 -8.10 20.44
C LEU A 223 19.32 -7.74 21.73
N GLY A 224 19.39 -8.60 22.74
CA GLY A 224 18.72 -8.41 24.02
C GLY A 224 19.28 -7.21 24.78
N ALA A 225 20.59 -7.08 24.85
CA ALA A 225 21.26 -5.95 25.47
C ALA A 225 21.01 -4.64 24.72
N THR A 226 21.02 -4.67 23.39
CA THR A 226 20.71 -3.50 22.55
C THR A 226 19.29 -3.02 22.78
N LEU A 227 18.29 -3.91 22.79
CA LEU A 227 16.91 -3.54 23.12
C LEU A 227 16.79 -2.90 24.49
N GLY A 228 17.49 -3.44 25.52
CA GLY A 228 17.52 -2.83 26.86
C GLY A 228 18.10 -1.41 26.86
N ARG A 229 19.13 -1.12 26.05
CA ARG A 229 19.69 0.24 25.89
C ARG A 229 18.75 1.18 25.14
N VAL A 230 18.07 0.67 24.11
CA VAL A 230 17.02 1.44 23.39
C VAL A 230 15.89 1.82 24.33
N GLU A 231 15.39 0.86 25.13
CA GLU A 231 14.35 1.10 26.15
C GLU A 231 14.81 2.16 27.18
N ALA A 232 16.06 2.12 27.62
CA ALA A 232 16.62 3.10 28.56
C ALA A 232 16.65 4.52 27.96
N VAL A 233 16.96 4.66 26.66
CA VAL A 233 16.93 5.95 25.96
C VAL A 233 15.51 6.54 25.96
N TYR A 234 14.50 5.75 25.63
CA TYR A 234 13.10 6.20 25.63
C TYR A 234 12.60 6.49 27.04
N ALA A 235 12.94 5.65 28.03
CA ALA A 235 12.58 5.88 29.43
C ALA A 235 13.17 7.20 29.96
N ALA A 236 14.44 7.49 29.65
CA ALA A 236 15.10 8.75 30.03
C ALA A 236 14.44 9.97 29.37
N ALA A 237 13.82 9.81 28.20
CA ALA A 237 13.06 10.84 27.50
C ALA A 237 11.58 10.91 27.94
N GLY A 238 11.12 10.06 28.84
CA GLY A 238 9.71 9.96 29.25
C GLY A 238 8.76 9.54 28.13
N GLN A 239 9.23 8.73 27.18
CA GLN A 239 8.48 8.31 25.99
C GLN A 239 8.35 6.79 25.94
N PRO A 240 7.27 6.25 25.34
CA PRO A 240 7.17 4.82 25.06
C PRO A 240 8.24 4.40 24.05
N ALA A 241 8.79 3.20 24.23
CA ALA A 241 9.73 2.63 23.29
C ALA A 241 8.99 2.13 22.05
N VAL A 242 9.44 2.57 20.89
CA VAL A 242 8.91 2.19 19.58
C VAL A 242 10.05 1.67 18.71
N VAL A 243 9.89 0.49 18.12
CA VAL A 243 10.89 -0.10 17.22
C VAL A 243 10.27 -0.33 15.84
N ARG A 244 10.95 0.12 14.78
CA ARG A 244 10.54 -0.13 13.41
C ARG A 244 11.16 -1.45 12.93
N VAL A 245 10.32 -2.42 12.59
CA VAL A 245 10.75 -3.71 12.01
C VAL A 245 10.50 -3.70 10.50
N CYS A 246 11.55 -3.59 9.72
CA CYS A 246 11.56 -3.55 8.24
C CYS A 246 12.30 -4.77 7.66
N SER A 247 12.40 -4.86 6.33
CA SER A 247 13.03 -6.00 5.64
C SER A 247 14.50 -6.21 5.99
N GLY A 248 15.22 -5.13 6.31
CA GLY A 248 16.63 -5.17 6.74
C GLY A 248 16.84 -5.29 8.25
N ALA A 249 15.78 -5.50 9.04
CA ALA A 249 15.91 -5.68 10.48
C ALA A 249 16.63 -6.99 10.83
N PRO A 250 17.36 -7.04 11.96
CA PRO A 250 18.01 -8.28 12.43
C PRO A 250 17.04 -9.46 12.51
N GLU A 251 17.52 -10.64 12.14
CA GLU A 251 16.75 -11.88 12.33
C GLU A 251 16.38 -12.07 13.79
N GLY A 252 15.16 -12.55 14.05
CA GLY A 252 14.64 -12.74 15.41
C GLY A 252 14.20 -11.47 16.13
N LEU A 253 14.34 -10.25 15.54
CA LEU A 253 13.96 -9.01 16.20
C LEU A 253 12.47 -9.00 16.59
N ALA A 254 11.57 -9.41 15.71
CA ALA A 254 10.13 -9.43 15.98
C ALA A 254 9.80 -10.37 17.17
N THR A 255 10.43 -11.56 17.22
CA THR A 255 10.29 -12.49 18.32
C THR A 255 10.81 -11.90 19.63
N ALA A 256 12.02 -11.32 19.61
CA ALA A 256 12.61 -10.70 20.80
C ALA A 256 11.78 -9.51 21.33
N LEU A 257 11.09 -8.77 20.45
CA LEU A 257 10.16 -7.73 20.83
C LEU A 257 8.88 -8.31 21.46
N ALA A 258 8.29 -9.35 20.85
CA ALA A 258 7.11 -10.04 21.39
C ALA A 258 7.38 -10.60 22.79
N ASP A 259 8.51 -11.26 23.00
CA ASP A 259 8.93 -11.81 24.30
C ASP A 259 9.10 -10.73 25.39
N ARG A 260 9.36 -9.47 24.98
CA ARG A 260 9.44 -8.32 25.87
C ARG A 260 8.11 -7.57 26.05
N GLY A 261 7.01 -8.11 25.51
CA GLY A 261 5.66 -7.56 25.62
C GLY A 261 5.34 -6.43 24.65
N TYR A 262 6.13 -6.25 23.60
CA TYR A 262 5.75 -5.35 22.49
C TYR A 262 4.67 -5.99 21.64
N ALA A 263 3.81 -5.16 21.10
CA ALA A 263 2.80 -5.57 20.14
C ALA A 263 3.05 -4.87 18.78
N GLU A 264 2.81 -5.62 17.70
CA GLU A 264 2.82 -5.06 16.36
C GLU A 264 1.72 -4.01 16.20
N ARG A 265 2.08 -2.84 15.69
CA ARG A 265 1.18 -1.71 15.44
C ARG A 265 1.49 -1.11 14.07
N ALA A 266 0.51 -0.37 13.52
CA ALA A 266 0.70 0.47 12.34
C ALA A 266 1.50 -0.20 11.21
N VAL A 267 1.06 -1.38 10.80
CA VAL A 267 1.60 -2.08 9.62
C VAL A 267 1.48 -1.18 8.41
N THR A 268 2.59 -0.91 7.74
CA THR A 268 2.72 0.14 6.74
C THR A 268 3.35 -0.40 5.45
N ASP A 269 2.73 -0.12 4.32
CA ASP A 269 3.29 -0.37 3.00
C ASP A 269 4.10 0.83 2.53
N VAL A 270 5.28 0.59 1.98
CA VAL A 270 6.05 1.53 1.17
C VAL A 270 5.64 1.33 -0.28
N LEU A 271 5.01 2.35 -0.84
CA LEU A 271 4.59 2.35 -2.24
C LEU A 271 5.54 3.24 -3.04
N VAL A 272 5.93 2.83 -4.23
CA VAL A 272 6.86 3.56 -5.08
C VAL A 272 6.31 3.80 -6.47
N ARG A 273 6.83 4.85 -7.13
CA ARG A 273 6.50 5.21 -8.50
C ARG A 273 7.71 5.80 -9.21
N ASP A 274 7.91 5.42 -10.48
CA ASP A 274 8.83 6.08 -11.39
C ASP A 274 8.24 7.40 -11.91
N LEU A 275 9.01 8.47 -11.90
CA LEU A 275 8.57 9.79 -12.36
C LEU A 275 8.78 10.01 -13.87
N ALA A 276 9.58 9.20 -14.54
CA ALA A 276 9.71 9.26 -16.00
C ALA A 276 8.39 8.99 -16.73
N ALA A 277 7.49 8.21 -16.11
CA ALA A 277 6.17 7.88 -16.63
C ALA A 277 5.05 8.81 -16.10
N LEU A 278 5.34 10.05 -15.72
CA LEU A 278 4.31 10.99 -15.33
C LEU A 278 3.41 11.32 -16.53
N PRO A 279 2.08 11.27 -16.38
CA PRO A 279 1.17 11.68 -17.44
C PRO A 279 1.36 13.17 -17.76
N PRO A 280 0.99 13.62 -18.99
CA PRO A 280 1.12 15.02 -19.42
C PRO A 280 0.57 16.04 -18.42
N ALA A 281 1.06 17.26 -18.52
CA ALA A 281 0.91 18.33 -17.52
C ALA A 281 -0.53 18.70 -17.12
N HIS A 282 -1.53 18.29 -17.90
CA HIS A 282 -2.89 18.78 -17.66
C HIS A 282 -3.64 17.89 -16.65
N VAL A 283 -3.55 18.24 -15.37
CA VAL A 283 -4.59 17.87 -14.40
C VAL A 283 -5.64 18.97 -14.47
N PRO A 284 -6.88 18.68 -14.82
CA PRO A 284 -7.93 19.68 -14.72
C PRO A 284 -7.99 20.18 -13.26
N VAL A 285 -7.60 21.44 -13.07
CA VAL A 285 -7.79 22.11 -11.78
C VAL A 285 -9.21 22.67 -11.81
N PRO A 286 -10.07 22.35 -10.84
CA PRO A 286 -11.37 23.01 -10.75
C PRO A 286 -11.18 24.53 -10.77
N SER A 287 -12.04 25.24 -11.49
CA SER A 287 -11.89 26.69 -11.72
C SER A 287 -11.89 27.52 -10.44
N ASP A 288 -12.45 26.96 -9.37
CA ASP A 288 -12.54 27.54 -8.03
C ASP A 288 -11.38 27.13 -7.11
N VAL A 289 -10.36 26.39 -7.61
CA VAL A 289 -9.22 25.89 -6.82
C VAL A 289 -7.93 26.49 -7.34
N ARG A 290 -7.06 26.91 -6.42
CA ARG A 290 -5.67 27.30 -6.71
C ARG A 290 -4.73 26.35 -5.97
N VAL A 291 -3.61 25.99 -6.60
CA VAL A 291 -2.56 25.19 -5.99
C VAL A 291 -1.27 26.01 -6.00
N ALA A 292 -0.74 26.26 -4.82
CA ALA A 292 0.55 26.92 -4.62
C ALA A 292 1.61 25.88 -4.20
N VAL A 293 2.87 26.09 -4.60
CA VAL A 293 4.04 25.30 -4.21
C VAL A 293 5.05 26.24 -3.58
N ALA A 294 5.54 25.90 -2.39
CA ALA A 294 6.52 26.71 -1.64
C ALA A 294 7.65 25.82 -1.11
N ASP A 295 8.82 26.39 -0.84
CA ASP A 295 9.98 25.71 -0.26
C ASP A 295 9.94 25.65 1.29
N ALA A 296 8.96 26.33 1.91
CA ALA A 296 8.70 26.31 3.34
C ALA A 296 7.19 26.33 3.62
N PRO A 297 6.74 25.69 4.71
CA PRO A 297 5.33 25.74 5.10
C PRO A 297 5.02 27.10 5.73
N ASP A 298 3.95 27.72 5.29
CA ASP A 298 3.36 28.88 5.94
C ASP A 298 2.40 28.49 7.06
N ALA A 299 1.84 29.47 7.76
CA ALA A 299 0.88 29.24 8.83
C ALA A 299 -0.39 28.54 8.33
N THR A 300 -0.81 28.83 7.11
CA THR A 300 -1.99 28.24 6.46
C THR A 300 -1.79 26.76 6.22
N TRP A 301 -0.62 26.38 5.68
CA TRP A 301 -0.25 24.97 5.47
C TRP A 301 -0.19 24.20 6.79
N LEU A 302 0.47 24.76 7.80
CA LEU A 302 0.60 24.14 9.13
C LEU A 302 -0.75 23.95 9.81
N THR A 303 -1.59 24.97 9.81
CA THR A 303 -2.95 24.90 10.37
C THR A 303 -3.80 23.85 9.66
N GLY A 304 -3.76 23.83 8.32
CA GLY A 304 -4.46 22.86 7.50
C GLY A 304 -4.04 21.41 7.84
N TRP A 305 -2.74 21.17 7.98
CA TRP A 305 -2.22 19.84 8.32
C TRP A 305 -2.52 19.43 9.77
N LEU A 306 -2.27 20.30 10.74
CA LEU A 306 -2.47 20.01 12.17
C LEU A 306 -3.94 19.90 12.54
N GLY A 307 -4.83 20.65 11.89
CA GLY A 307 -6.27 20.64 12.19
C GLY A 307 -6.94 19.27 12.04
N VAL A 308 -6.35 18.36 11.24
CA VAL A 308 -6.83 16.98 11.13
C VAL A 308 -6.09 16.03 12.08
N LYS A 309 -4.82 16.30 12.41
CA LYS A 309 -4.05 15.47 13.34
C LYS A 309 -4.40 15.71 14.80
N ALA A 310 -4.80 16.92 15.18
CA ALA A 310 -5.17 17.28 16.53
C ALA A 310 -6.42 16.53 17.06
N ALA A 311 -7.18 15.85 16.20
CA ALA A 311 -8.24 14.93 16.63
C ALA A 311 -7.75 13.72 17.43
N GLY A 312 -6.43 13.49 17.53
CA GLY A 312 -5.80 12.35 18.21
C GLY A 312 -4.96 12.69 19.47
N GLY A 313 -4.95 13.95 19.93
CA GLY A 313 -4.18 14.37 21.11
C GLY A 313 -3.50 15.75 20.94
N ALA A 314 -3.09 16.38 22.07
CA ALA A 314 -2.39 17.65 22.04
C ALA A 314 -1.00 17.46 21.41
N VAL A 315 -0.79 18.06 20.24
CA VAL A 315 0.50 18.09 19.54
C VAL A 315 1.14 19.45 19.80
N ASP A 316 2.41 19.46 20.28
CA ASP A 316 3.17 20.70 20.35
C ASP A 316 3.44 21.23 18.94
N PRO A 317 2.91 22.43 18.58
CA PRO A 317 3.08 23.00 17.23
C PRO A 317 4.55 23.26 16.87
N GLY A 318 5.40 23.54 17.87
CA GLY A 318 6.84 23.75 17.67
C GLY A 318 7.52 22.48 17.20
N THR A 319 7.35 21.37 17.92
CA THR A 319 7.86 20.04 17.56
C THR A 319 7.32 19.60 16.19
N ALA A 320 6.03 19.79 15.93
CA ALA A 320 5.43 19.45 14.65
C ALA A 320 6.08 20.23 13.49
N ARG A 321 6.30 21.54 13.67
CA ARG A 321 6.98 22.39 12.69
C ARG A 321 8.42 21.91 12.46
N GLU A 322 9.16 21.66 13.52
CA GLU A 322 10.55 21.20 13.46
C GLU A 322 10.66 19.88 12.66
N VAL A 323 9.81 18.89 12.94
CA VAL A 323 9.80 17.62 12.22
C VAL A 323 9.47 17.79 10.74
N VAL A 324 8.47 18.59 10.38
CA VAL A 324 8.11 18.74 8.96
C VAL A 324 9.08 19.59 8.16
N THR A 325 9.85 20.47 8.82
CA THR A 325 10.87 21.32 8.18
C THR A 325 12.28 20.75 8.30
N GLY A 326 12.49 19.67 9.01
CA GLY A 326 13.79 19.07 9.29
C GLY A 326 14.53 18.52 8.06
N SER A 327 13.87 18.38 6.93
CA SER A 327 14.50 17.94 5.67
C SER A 327 14.03 18.78 4.48
N PRO A 328 14.83 18.89 3.39
CA PRO A 328 14.45 19.60 2.18
C PRO A 328 13.11 19.07 1.63
N ALA A 329 12.15 19.97 1.41
CA ALA A 329 10.83 19.58 0.95
C ALA A 329 10.10 20.73 0.23
N LEU A 330 9.13 20.36 -0.59
CA LEU A 330 8.14 21.24 -1.17
C LEU A 330 6.82 21.10 -0.40
N TYR A 331 6.15 22.22 -0.21
CA TYR A 331 4.90 22.32 0.53
C TYR A 331 3.81 22.83 -0.42
N LEU A 332 2.79 22.01 -0.62
CA LEU A 332 1.69 22.32 -1.53
C LEU A 332 0.46 22.68 -0.73
N THR A 333 -0.21 23.76 -1.13
CA THR A 333 -1.49 24.21 -0.55
C THR A 333 -2.51 24.37 -1.68
N ALA A 334 -3.66 23.71 -1.54
CA ALA A 334 -4.82 23.96 -2.36
C ALA A 334 -5.78 24.88 -1.59
N THR A 335 -6.20 26.00 -2.21
CA THR A 335 -7.14 26.98 -1.64
C THR A 335 -8.33 27.20 -2.58
N ASP A 336 -9.46 27.63 -2.02
CA ASP A 336 -10.58 28.17 -2.81
C ASP A 336 -10.38 29.63 -3.23
N ALA A 337 -11.40 30.22 -3.83
CA ALA A 337 -11.38 31.61 -4.26
C ALA A 337 -11.24 32.61 -3.10
N ASP A 338 -11.74 32.26 -1.91
CA ASP A 338 -11.70 33.07 -0.70
C ASP A 338 -10.41 32.88 0.12
N GLY A 339 -9.49 32.03 -0.37
CA GLY A 339 -8.22 31.73 0.28
C GLY A 339 -8.31 30.67 1.39
N SER A 340 -9.47 30.02 1.57
CA SER A 340 -9.61 28.95 2.57
C SER A 340 -8.87 27.69 2.14
N THR A 341 -8.18 27.03 3.07
CA THR A 341 -7.40 25.81 2.80
C THR A 341 -8.32 24.63 2.51
N LEU A 342 -8.24 24.09 1.30
CA LEU A 342 -8.94 22.88 0.86
C LEU A 342 -8.11 21.60 1.07
N GLY A 343 -6.79 21.72 1.05
CA GLY A 343 -5.90 20.61 1.28
C GLY A 343 -4.42 20.98 1.21
N VAL A 344 -3.58 20.09 1.75
CA VAL A 344 -2.12 20.26 1.77
C VAL A 344 -1.41 18.96 1.44
N LEU A 345 -0.14 19.07 0.99
CA LEU A 345 0.77 17.94 0.75
C LEU A 345 2.20 18.40 1.02
N ARG A 346 3.05 17.50 1.49
CA ARG A 346 4.50 17.67 1.57
C ARG A 346 5.19 16.68 0.65
N ALA A 347 6.17 17.15 -0.14
CA ALA A 347 7.03 16.34 -1.01
C ALA A 347 8.50 16.56 -0.59
N ALA A 348 9.04 15.68 0.23
CA ALA A 348 10.42 15.76 0.71
C ALA A 348 11.40 15.17 -0.30
N LEU A 349 12.60 15.72 -0.40
CA LEU A 349 13.60 15.35 -1.40
C LEU A 349 14.83 14.70 -0.73
N ALA A 350 15.24 13.53 -1.18
CA ALA A 350 16.44 12.83 -0.74
C ALA A 350 16.94 11.86 -1.85
N ASP A 351 18.21 11.90 -2.22
CA ASP A 351 18.89 10.93 -3.10
C ASP A 351 18.12 10.59 -4.40
N GLY A 352 17.61 11.61 -5.09
CA GLY A 352 16.83 11.42 -6.32
C GLY A 352 15.41 10.89 -6.11
N TRP A 353 14.97 10.72 -4.87
CA TRP A 353 13.62 10.36 -4.49
C TRP A 353 12.83 11.55 -3.97
N THR A 354 11.52 11.50 -4.15
CA THR A 354 10.59 12.33 -3.38
C THR A 354 9.73 11.46 -2.48
N GLY A 355 9.70 11.78 -1.17
CA GLY A 355 8.83 11.16 -0.18
C GLY A 355 7.57 11.99 0.02
N LEU A 356 6.39 11.52 -0.46
CA LEU A 356 5.12 12.21 -0.24
C LEU A 356 4.59 11.94 1.17
N SER A 357 4.18 13.00 1.85
CA SER A 357 3.63 12.94 3.21
C SER A 357 2.64 14.07 3.46
N CYS A 358 1.97 14.06 4.60
CA CYS A 358 1.06 15.13 5.03
C CYS A 358 -0.08 15.42 4.05
N LEU A 359 -0.45 14.47 3.16
CA LEU A 359 -1.62 14.67 2.32
C LEU A 359 -2.87 14.76 3.18
N MET A 360 -3.53 15.90 3.11
CA MET A 360 -4.77 16.15 3.82
C MET A 360 -5.74 16.93 2.92
N VAL A 361 -7.01 16.57 2.97
CA VAL A 361 -8.09 17.28 2.31
C VAL A 361 -9.17 17.59 3.35
N ALA A 362 -9.55 18.85 3.44
CA ALA A 362 -10.59 19.32 4.36
C ALA A 362 -11.89 18.51 4.17
N PRO A 363 -12.57 18.11 5.25
CA PRO A 363 -13.76 17.26 5.15
C PRO A 363 -14.80 17.76 4.15
N ALA A 364 -15.10 19.06 4.14
CA ALA A 364 -16.05 19.69 3.24
C ALA A 364 -15.57 19.70 1.76
N ALA A 365 -14.26 19.53 1.51
CA ALA A 365 -13.68 19.54 0.17
C ALA A 365 -13.37 18.13 -0.38
N ARG A 366 -13.69 17.07 0.37
CA ARG A 366 -13.48 15.69 -0.06
C ARG A 366 -14.34 15.33 -1.27
N ARG A 367 -13.95 14.27 -1.98
CA ARG A 367 -14.63 13.73 -3.18
C ARG A 367 -14.61 14.66 -4.41
N ARG A 368 -13.87 15.76 -4.35
CA ARG A 368 -13.66 16.72 -5.46
C ARG A 368 -12.38 16.45 -6.27
N GLY A 369 -11.67 15.33 -6.00
CA GLY A 369 -10.42 14.99 -6.69
C GLY A 369 -9.17 15.69 -6.15
N LEU A 370 -9.27 16.49 -5.07
CA LEU A 370 -8.16 17.30 -4.55
C LEU A 370 -6.95 16.48 -4.08
N GLY A 371 -7.17 15.33 -3.48
CA GLY A 371 -6.07 14.42 -3.10
C GLY A 371 -5.23 13.99 -4.31
N ARG A 372 -5.90 13.67 -5.42
CA ARG A 372 -5.27 13.33 -6.69
C ARG A 372 -4.54 14.53 -7.30
N LEU A 373 -5.17 15.69 -7.29
CA LEU A 373 -4.60 16.95 -7.79
C LEU A 373 -3.30 17.28 -7.05
N LEU A 374 -3.33 17.32 -5.70
CA LEU A 374 -2.16 17.59 -4.87
C LEU A 374 -1.06 16.55 -5.07
N THR A 375 -1.40 15.24 -5.14
CA THR A 375 -0.42 14.18 -5.40
C THR A 375 0.30 14.44 -6.72
N ARG A 376 -0.44 14.69 -7.81
CA ARG A 376 0.16 14.94 -9.13
C ARG A 376 0.98 16.22 -9.18
N ALA A 377 0.49 17.29 -8.54
CA ALA A 377 1.23 18.55 -8.46
C ALA A 377 2.55 18.35 -7.68
N GLY A 378 2.52 17.62 -6.56
CA GLY A 378 3.72 17.31 -5.77
C GLY A 378 4.73 16.46 -6.53
N LEU A 379 4.29 15.41 -7.24
CA LEU A 379 5.16 14.58 -8.07
C LEU A 379 5.85 15.42 -9.17
N ARG A 380 5.12 16.33 -9.79
CA ARG A 380 5.62 17.19 -10.84
C ARG A 380 6.65 18.18 -10.32
N ALA A 381 6.29 18.91 -9.26
CA ALA A 381 7.19 19.86 -8.63
C ALA A 381 8.48 19.20 -8.12
N ALA A 382 8.39 17.97 -7.62
CA ALA A 382 9.58 17.19 -7.22
C ALA A 382 10.43 16.75 -8.41
N ALA A 383 9.81 16.33 -9.53
CA ALA A 383 10.54 15.99 -10.76
C ALA A 383 11.30 17.20 -11.32
N GLU A 384 10.70 18.41 -11.29
CA GLU A 384 11.35 19.67 -11.66
C GLU A 384 12.55 20.02 -10.77
N ARG A 385 12.59 19.47 -9.53
CA ARG A 385 13.74 19.57 -8.61
C ARG A 385 14.70 18.37 -8.71
N GLY A 386 14.59 17.54 -9.75
CA GLY A 386 15.50 16.46 -10.06
C GLY A 386 15.17 15.10 -9.43
N ALA A 387 14.04 14.95 -8.77
CA ALA A 387 13.58 13.64 -8.33
C ALA A 387 13.22 12.76 -9.54
N THR A 388 13.71 11.54 -9.58
CA THR A 388 13.42 10.57 -10.64
C THR A 388 12.44 9.50 -10.20
N ARG A 389 12.28 9.32 -8.89
CA ARG A 389 11.39 8.34 -8.27
C ARG A 389 10.65 8.95 -7.08
N ALA A 390 9.47 8.43 -6.82
CA ALA A 390 8.66 8.83 -5.68
C ALA A 390 8.33 7.64 -4.79
N PHE A 391 8.20 7.88 -3.50
CA PHE A 391 7.64 6.93 -2.56
C PHE A 391 6.66 7.60 -1.59
N LEU A 392 5.86 6.79 -0.96
CA LEU A 392 5.05 7.18 0.20
C LEU A 392 4.85 5.97 1.12
N GLN A 393 4.44 6.26 2.32
CA GLN A 393 4.18 5.27 3.36
C GLN A 393 2.71 5.36 3.75
N VAL A 394 1.99 4.26 3.62
CA VAL A 394 0.56 4.18 3.91
C VAL A 394 0.26 3.01 4.83
N GLU A 395 -0.44 3.26 5.92
CA GLU A 395 -0.90 2.18 6.80
C GLU A 395 -1.84 1.23 6.04
N VAL A 396 -1.65 -0.07 6.24
CA VAL A 396 -2.46 -1.12 5.59
C VAL A 396 -3.96 -0.91 5.83
N ALA A 397 -4.32 -0.41 7.00
CA ALA A 397 -5.71 -0.10 7.37
C ALA A 397 -6.31 1.08 6.57
N ASN A 398 -5.48 1.94 5.94
CA ASN A 398 -5.95 3.10 5.17
C ASN A 398 -6.22 2.72 3.69
N ALA A 399 -7.25 1.91 3.46
CA ALA A 399 -7.63 1.43 2.13
C ALA A 399 -7.94 2.59 1.15
N GLY A 400 -8.55 3.67 1.64
CA GLY A 400 -8.90 4.82 0.81
C GLY A 400 -7.68 5.55 0.23
N ALA A 401 -6.62 5.70 1.03
CA ALA A 401 -5.36 6.28 0.55
C ALA A 401 -4.63 5.29 -0.38
N ALA A 402 -4.62 3.99 -0.05
CA ALA A 402 -4.01 2.97 -0.90
C ALA A 402 -4.66 2.94 -2.30
N ASP A 403 -5.98 3.04 -2.39
CA ASP A 403 -6.71 3.13 -3.65
C ASP A 403 -6.37 4.39 -4.46
N LEU A 404 -6.24 5.54 -3.79
CA LEU A 404 -5.81 6.78 -4.43
C LEU A 404 -4.44 6.59 -5.09
N TYR A 405 -3.47 6.09 -4.34
CA TYR A 405 -2.09 5.95 -4.80
C TYR A 405 -1.93 4.86 -5.87
N ALA A 406 -2.67 3.76 -5.78
CA ALA A 406 -2.69 2.75 -6.85
C ALA A 406 -3.19 3.33 -8.18
N ARG A 407 -4.22 4.18 -8.16
CA ARG A 407 -4.71 4.90 -9.35
C ARG A 407 -3.72 5.92 -9.89
N GLU A 408 -2.84 6.44 -9.04
CA GLU A 408 -1.75 7.33 -9.43
C GLU A 408 -0.46 6.55 -9.80
N GLY A 409 -0.54 5.23 -10.00
CA GLY A 409 0.54 4.39 -10.50
C GLY A 409 1.60 4.02 -9.48
N PHE A 410 1.34 4.22 -8.19
CA PHE A 410 2.19 3.69 -7.13
C PHE A 410 2.01 2.18 -6.99
N ARG A 411 3.10 1.47 -6.76
CA ARG A 411 3.17 0.01 -6.61
C ARG A 411 3.81 -0.36 -5.28
N PRO A 412 3.38 -1.46 -4.62
CA PRO A 412 3.98 -1.91 -3.38
C PRO A 412 5.42 -2.37 -3.60
N ALA A 413 6.34 -1.92 -2.73
CA ALA A 413 7.76 -2.24 -2.80
C ALA A 413 8.27 -2.90 -1.51
N GLU A 414 7.78 -2.48 -0.36
CA GLU A 414 8.17 -3.00 0.94
C GLU A 414 7.01 -2.91 1.93
N ARG A 415 7.05 -3.73 2.99
CA ARG A 415 6.17 -3.62 4.16
C ARG A 415 7.00 -3.63 5.43
N TYR A 416 6.64 -2.77 6.38
CA TYR A 416 7.22 -2.74 7.72
C TYR A 416 6.14 -2.52 8.78
N ALA A 417 6.48 -2.74 10.04
CA ALA A 417 5.61 -2.46 11.16
C ALA A 417 6.34 -1.70 12.28
N TYR A 418 5.59 -0.92 13.05
CA TYR A 418 6.07 -0.42 14.34
C TYR A 418 5.64 -1.38 15.44
N TRP A 419 6.56 -1.63 16.37
CA TRP A 419 6.34 -2.41 17.57
C TRP A 419 6.39 -1.49 18.76
N GLU A 420 5.37 -1.51 19.59
CA GLU A 420 5.16 -0.59 20.72
C GLU A 420 4.84 -1.39 21.99
N ARG A 421 5.33 -0.89 23.10
CA ARG A 421 5.09 -1.45 24.43
C ARG A 421 4.33 -0.46 25.31
#